data_7fe3be566cada1a92c81ceed9dc28d95
#
_entry.id   7fe3be566cada1a92c81ceed9dc28d95
#
_cell.length_a   1.000
_cell.length_b   1.000
_cell.length_c   1.000
_cell.angle_alpha   90.00
_cell.angle_beta   90.00
_cell.angle_gamma   90.00
#
_symmetry.space_group_name_H-M   'P 1'
#
loop_
_entity.id
_entity.type
_entity.pdbx_description
1 polymer ?
#
loop_
_entity_poly.entity_id
_entity_poly.type
_entity_poly.pdbx_seq_one_letter_code
_entity_poly.pdbx_strand_id
1 'polypeptide(L)' 'RTDWKGDVLVKWLQRNPQGRAIVPYRKPEELPAGLTVEYTRRYRGQWLAILALP' A
#
# COMPACT_ATOMS: atom_id res chain seq x y z
N ARG A 1 -12.45 -8.20 8.29
CA ARG A 1 -11.09 -8.67 8.11
C ARG A 1 -10.46 -8.09 6.86
N THR A 2 -9.27 -7.58 7.00
CA THR A 2 -8.56 -6.98 5.90
C THR A 2 -7.35 -7.86 5.56
N ASP A 3 -7.49 -8.68 4.56
CA ASP A 3 -6.36 -9.36 3.97
C ASP A 3 -5.91 -8.58 2.77
N TRP A 4 -4.78 -7.96 2.93
CA TRP A 4 -4.17 -7.28 1.82
C TRP A 4 -3.51 -8.31 0.93
N LYS A 5 -4.18 -8.63 -0.14
CA LYS A 5 -3.56 -9.41 -1.21
C LYS A 5 -2.89 -8.40 -2.11
N GLY A 6 -1.58 -8.46 -2.19
CA GLY A 6 -0.83 -7.50 -2.99
C GLY A 6 -1.32 -7.44 -4.43
N ASP A 7 -1.69 -8.59 -5.00
CA ASP A 7 -2.18 -8.63 -6.37
C ASP A 7 -3.50 -7.91 -6.54
N VAL A 8 -4.40 -7.98 -5.55
CA VAL A 8 -5.67 -7.26 -5.61
C VAL A 8 -5.44 -5.76 -5.60
N LEU A 9 -4.52 -5.32 -4.74
CA LEU A 9 -4.20 -3.90 -4.64
C LEU A 9 -3.56 -3.39 -5.93
N VAL A 10 -2.65 -4.15 -6.50
CA VAL A 10 -2.00 -3.77 -7.74
C VAL A 10 -3.04 -3.67 -8.87
N LYS A 11 -3.96 -4.63 -8.94
CA LYS A 11 -5.01 -4.59 -9.96
C LYS A 11 -5.90 -3.38 -9.81
N TRP A 12 -6.23 -3.03 -8.56
CA TRP A 12 -7.05 -1.85 -8.31
C TRP A 12 -6.35 -0.58 -8.80
N LEU A 13 -5.06 -0.47 -8.50
CA LEU A 13 -4.29 0.69 -8.93
C LEU A 13 -4.16 0.75 -10.44
N GLN A 14 -4.03 -0.40 -11.11
CA GLN A 14 -3.98 -0.44 -12.57
C GLN A 14 -5.27 0.07 -13.20
N ARG A 15 -6.40 -0.17 -12.56
CA ARG A 15 -7.68 0.37 -13.01
C ARG A 15 -7.85 1.84 -12.64
N ASN A 16 -7.11 2.30 -11.66
CA ASN A 16 -7.22 3.66 -11.14
C ASN A 16 -5.82 4.26 -11.05
N PRO A 17 -5.18 4.52 -12.21
CA PRO A 17 -3.77 4.94 -12.21
C PRO A 17 -3.51 6.27 -11.50
N GLN A 18 -4.53 7.09 -11.34
CA GLN A 18 -4.42 8.33 -10.57
C GLN A 18 -4.69 8.09 -9.08
N GLY A 19 -5.09 6.88 -8.73
CA GLY A 19 -5.47 6.58 -7.36
C GLY A 19 -4.26 6.35 -6.46
N ARG A 20 -4.54 6.30 -5.18
CA ARG A 20 -3.55 5.98 -4.16
C ARG A 20 -4.17 4.99 -3.20
N ALA A 21 -3.33 4.15 -2.62
CA ALA A 21 -3.77 3.20 -1.62
C ALA A 21 -3.07 3.51 -0.30
N ILE A 22 -3.84 3.49 0.79
CA ILE A 22 -3.28 3.67 2.12
C ILE A 22 -3.28 2.31 2.79
N VAL A 23 -2.09 1.83 3.16
CA VAL A 23 -1.92 0.49 3.69
C VAL A 23 -1.23 0.55 5.05
N PRO A 24 -1.86 -0.01 6.09
CA PRO A 24 -1.17 -0.15 7.37
C PRO A 24 -0.20 -1.33 7.32
N TYR A 25 0.93 -1.19 7.96
CA TYR A 25 1.90 -2.26 8.00
C TYR A 25 2.79 -2.09 9.24
N ARG A 26 3.42 -3.16 9.65
CA ARG A 26 4.38 -3.15 10.76
C ARG A 26 5.80 -3.38 10.27
N LYS A 27 5.96 -4.18 9.24
CA LYS A 27 7.27 -4.49 8.65
C LYS A 27 7.24 -4.17 7.17
N PRO A 28 8.31 -3.59 6.64
CA PRO A 28 8.35 -3.24 5.22
C PRO A 28 8.04 -4.40 4.28
N GLU A 29 8.36 -5.63 4.69
CA GLU A 29 8.12 -6.81 3.87
C GLU A 29 6.63 -7.07 3.66
N GLU A 30 5.77 -6.49 4.48
CA GLU A 30 4.32 -6.65 4.34
C GLU A 30 3.75 -5.86 3.18
N LEU A 31 4.51 -4.89 2.66
CA LEU A 31 4.03 -4.06 1.57
C LEU A 31 4.12 -4.82 0.25
N PRO A 32 3.13 -4.62 -0.65
CA PRO A 32 3.17 -5.29 -1.96
C PRO A 32 4.37 -4.83 -2.78
N ALA A 33 4.96 -5.78 -3.49
CA ALA A 33 6.05 -5.46 -4.41
C ALA A 33 5.53 -4.78 -5.66
N GLY A 34 6.37 -4.01 -6.32
CA GLY A 34 6.03 -3.40 -7.61
C GLY A 34 5.28 -2.09 -7.51
N LEU A 35 5.12 -1.55 -6.31
CA LEU A 35 4.46 -0.26 -6.12
C LEU A 35 5.44 0.76 -5.55
N THR A 36 5.14 2.03 -5.76
CA THR A 36 5.93 3.12 -5.22
C THR A 36 5.36 3.53 -3.87
N VAL A 37 6.22 3.61 -2.86
CA VAL A 37 5.83 4.13 -1.55
C VAL A 37 6.08 5.63 -1.60
N GLU A 38 5.01 6.40 -1.66
CA GLU A 38 5.14 7.86 -1.77
C GLU A 38 5.31 8.54 -0.43
N TYR A 39 4.77 7.94 0.63
CA TYR A 39 4.79 8.58 1.93
C TYR A 39 4.53 7.53 3.01
N THR A 40 5.17 7.68 4.15
CA THR A 40 4.91 6.83 5.32
C THR A 40 4.80 7.71 6.56
N ARG A 41 4.00 7.25 7.53
CA ARG A 41 3.94 7.90 8.83
C ARG A 41 3.58 6.88 9.90
N ARG A 42 3.96 7.19 11.13
CA ARG A 42 3.56 6.37 12.27
C ARG A 42 2.12 6.67 12.65
N TYR A 43 1.40 5.63 13.03
CA TYR A 43 0.03 5.78 13.45
C TYR A 43 -0.37 4.63 14.36
N ARG A 44 -0.57 4.93 15.64
CA ARG A 44 -1.08 3.97 16.63
C ARG A 44 -0.28 2.66 16.66
N GLY A 45 1.02 2.79 16.77
CA GLY A 45 1.90 1.63 16.92
C GLY A 45 2.19 0.88 15.65
N GLN A 46 1.74 1.38 14.51
CA GLN A 46 2.06 0.81 13.22
C GLN A 46 2.40 1.93 12.24
N TRP A 47 2.70 1.56 11.01
CA TRP A 47 2.99 2.50 9.96
C TRP A 47 1.85 2.53 8.96
N LEU A 48 1.63 3.68 8.36
CA LEU A 48 0.77 3.81 7.20
C LEU A 48 1.64 4.19 6.01
N ALA A 49 1.36 3.58 4.86
CA ALA A 49 2.06 3.90 3.63
C ALA A 49 1.05 4.33 2.58
N ILE A 50 1.41 5.35 1.80
CA ILE A 50 0.64 5.73 0.63
C ILE A 50 1.36 5.13 -0.57
N LEU A 51 0.66 4.27 -1.28
CA LEU A 51 1.22 3.51 -2.40
C LEU A 51 0.61 3.96 -3.71
N ALA A 52 1.41 3.92 -4.76
CA ALA A 52 0.99 4.28 -6.10
C ALA A 52 1.68 3.40 -7.12
N LEU A 53 1.18 3.40 -8.34
CA LEU A 53 1.90 2.79 -9.45
C LEU A 53 3.20 3.54 -9.70
N PRO A 54 4.26 2.82 -10.09
CA PRO A 54 5.53 3.47 -10.40
C PRO A 54 5.45 4.38 -11.61
#